data_f594ee81b83e743d296022f281fd9e4d
#
_entry.id   f594ee81b83e743d296022f281fd9e4d
#
_cell.length_a   1.000
_cell.length_b   1.000
_cell.length_c   1.000
_cell.angle_alpha   90.00
_cell.angle_beta   90.00
_cell.angle_gamma   90.00
#
_symmetry.space_group_name_H-M   'P 1'
#
loop_
_entity.id
_entity.type
_entity.pdbx_description
1 polymer ?
#
loop_
_entity_poly.entity_id
_entity_poly.type
_entity_poly.pdbx_seq_one_letter_code
_entity_poly.pdbx_strand_id
1 'polypeptide(L)'
;MKKRAIGSLELVSAMAMGSTSVFAADATKNADGKYDPEITITIGKQLDENTGRYGDGEDINKNPMTELTRESLGINMETTLLGGDASNYETKLRLALTSSDDLPDV
;
A
#
# COMPACT_ATOMS: atom_id res chain seq x y z
N MET A 1 -10.60 -14.95 38.18
CA MET A 1 -10.51 -15.12 37.77
C MET A 1 -10.47 -15.38 36.98
N LYS A 2 -10.66 -15.59 36.63
CA LYS A 2 -10.60 -15.88 35.82
C LYS A 2 -10.24 -15.44 34.82
N LYS A 3 -10.28 -14.99 34.64
CA LYS A 3 -9.79 -14.39 33.77
C LYS A 3 -8.72 -14.86 33.14
N ARG A 4 -8.08 -15.59 33.52
CA ARG A 4 -6.97 -16.03 33.06
C ARG A 4 -7.08 -16.90 31.92
N ALA A 5 -7.87 -17.63 31.72
CA ALA A 5 -8.05 -18.48 30.61
C ALA A 5 -8.11 -17.66 29.36
N ILE A 6 -8.54 -16.55 29.52
CA ILE A 6 -8.63 -15.63 28.46
C ILE A 6 -7.32 -15.35 27.82
N GLY A 7 -6.32 -15.25 28.63
CA GLY A 7 -5.02 -14.98 28.12
C GLY A 7 -4.55 -16.03 27.16
N SER A 8 -4.90 -17.24 27.40
CA SER A 8 -4.41 -18.25 26.51
C SER A 8 -5.06 -18.17 25.15
N LEU A 9 -6.25 -17.76 25.10
CA LEU A 9 -6.90 -17.60 23.83
C LEU A 9 -6.22 -16.55 23.00
N GLU A 10 -5.89 -15.50 23.63
CA GLU A 10 -5.24 -14.43 22.92
C GLU A 10 -3.94 -14.86 22.36
N LEU A 11 -3.27 -15.67 23.09
CA LEU A 11 -2.00 -16.13 22.67
C LEU A 11 -2.09 -16.89 21.38
N VAL A 12 -3.06 -17.73 21.31
CA VAL A 12 -3.24 -18.51 20.11
C VAL A 12 -3.51 -17.64 18.91
N SER A 13 -4.30 -16.66 19.14
CA SER A 13 -4.61 -15.76 18.05
C SER A 13 -3.37 -15.07 17.53
N ALA A 14 -2.55 -14.67 18.45
CA ALA A 14 -1.38 -13.95 18.06
C ALA A 14 -0.51 -14.78 17.15
N MET A 15 -0.42 -16.02 17.45
CA MET A 15 0.40 -16.88 16.65
C MET A 15 -0.10 -17.02 15.25
N ALA A 16 -1.36 -17.15 15.13
CA ALA A 16 -1.94 -17.30 13.83
C ALA A 16 -1.64 -16.11 12.98
N MET A 17 -1.72 -14.97 13.56
CA MET A 17 -1.50 -13.79 12.79
C MET A 17 -0.06 -13.64 12.40
N GLY A 18 0.79 -14.01 13.27
CA GLY A 18 2.19 -13.81 12.99
C GLY A 18 2.66 -14.50 11.76
N SER A 19 2.03 -15.56 11.42
CA SER A 19 2.53 -16.29 10.27
C SER A 19 2.04 -15.70 8.97
N THR A 20 0.93 -15.07 8.97
CA THR A 20 0.40 -14.68 7.69
C THR A 20 0.92 -13.39 7.24
N SER A 21 0.47 -12.36 7.68
CA SER A 21 0.95 -11.15 7.15
C SER A 21 0.90 -10.14 8.22
N VAL A 22 2.07 -9.83 8.60
CA VAL A 22 2.29 -8.80 9.53
C VAL A 22 1.59 -7.57 9.08
N PHE A 23 1.62 -7.39 7.80
CA PHE A 23 1.02 -6.25 7.20
C PHE A 23 -0.47 -6.17 7.47
N ALA A 24 -1.16 -7.26 7.29
CA ALA A 24 -2.58 -7.28 7.52
C ALA A 24 -2.92 -7.14 8.99
N ALA A 25 -2.05 -7.61 9.85
CA ALA A 25 -2.32 -7.56 11.27
C ALA A 25 -2.42 -6.14 11.79
N ASP A 26 -1.72 -5.23 11.14
CA ASP A 26 -1.73 -3.84 11.57
C ASP A 26 -2.75 -2.98 10.84
N ALA A 27 -3.43 -3.56 9.89
CA ALA A 27 -4.35 -2.80 9.06
C ALA A 27 -5.74 -2.79 9.68
N THR A 28 -6.01 -1.79 10.47
CA THR A 28 -7.30 -1.66 11.11
C THR A 28 -7.97 -0.35 10.69
N LYS A 29 -9.27 -0.39 10.68
CA LYS A 29 -10.04 0.80 10.34
C LYS A 29 -10.68 1.38 11.58
N ASN A 30 -10.72 2.71 11.62
CA ASN A 30 -11.39 3.39 12.72
C ASN A 30 -12.89 3.47 12.43
N ALA A 31 -13.60 4.20 13.28
CA ALA A 31 -15.05 4.30 13.18
C ALA A 31 -15.54 4.94 11.88
N ASP A 32 -14.69 5.74 11.26
CA ASP A 32 -15.03 6.41 10.02
C ASP A 32 -14.72 5.58 8.80
N GLY A 33 -14.22 4.38 9.00
CA GLY A 33 -13.85 3.53 7.90
C GLY A 33 -12.49 3.83 7.32
N LYS A 34 -11.71 4.62 8.02
CA LYS A 34 -10.39 5.04 7.59
C LYS A 34 -9.34 4.20 8.28
N TYR A 35 -8.30 3.81 7.55
CA TYR A 35 -7.22 3.04 8.16
C TYR A 35 -6.41 3.90 9.10
N ASP A 36 -6.22 3.42 10.30
CA ASP A 36 -5.45 4.12 11.32
C ASP A 36 -4.73 3.07 12.16
N PRO A 37 -3.42 2.95 12.04
CA PRO A 37 -2.54 3.83 11.27
C PRO A 37 -2.73 3.68 9.77
N GLU A 38 -2.23 4.66 9.06
CA GLU A 38 -2.28 4.71 7.61
C GLU A 38 -1.55 3.50 7.00
N ILE A 39 -2.09 2.96 5.92
CA ILE A 39 -1.42 1.88 5.20
C ILE A 39 -0.91 2.40 3.87
N THR A 40 0.04 1.70 3.29
CA THR A 40 0.58 2.06 1.99
C THR A 40 0.29 0.94 1.00
N ILE A 41 -0.20 1.32 -0.17
CA ILE A 41 -0.41 0.39 -1.27
C ILE A 41 0.50 0.84 -2.40
N THR A 42 1.33 -0.07 -2.89
CA THR A 42 2.23 0.25 -3.98
C THR A 42 1.58 -0.11 -5.31
N ILE A 43 1.83 0.73 -6.30
CA ILE A 43 1.13 0.64 -7.58
C ILE A 43 2.12 0.64 -8.73
N GLY A 44 1.83 -0.21 -9.74
CA GLY A 44 2.53 -0.15 -11.01
C GLY A 44 1.63 0.57 -11.98
N LYS A 45 2.18 1.48 -12.75
CA LYS A 45 1.36 2.31 -13.61
C LYS A 45 2.10 2.75 -14.87
N GLN A 46 1.33 2.82 -15.94
CA GLN A 46 1.83 3.41 -17.18
C GLN A 46 1.31 4.84 -17.23
N LEU A 47 2.23 5.79 -17.19
CA LEU A 47 1.85 7.19 -17.25
C LEU A 47 3.06 8.03 -17.60
N ASP A 48 2.89 8.93 -18.55
CA ASP A 48 3.94 9.87 -18.88
C ASP A 48 3.78 11.09 -17.98
N GLU A 49 4.69 11.24 -17.05
CA GLU A 49 4.62 12.34 -16.11
C GLU A 49 4.92 13.69 -16.72
N ASN A 50 5.43 13.69 -17.95
CA ASN A 50 5.77 14.94 -18.63
C ASN A 50 4.56 15.59 -19.30
N THR A 51 3.38 15.06 -19.04
CA THR A 51 2.18 15.59 -19.69
C THR A 51 1.65 16.87 -19.07
N GLY A 52 2.31 17.38 -18.06
CA GLY A 52 1.89 18.65 -17.45
C GLY A 52 0.64 18.56 -16.61
N ARG A 53 0.39 17.41 -16.05
CA ARG A 53 -0.82 17.20 -15.25
C ARG A 53 -0.72 17.67 -13.82
N TYR A 54 0.49 17.90 -13.36
CA TYR A 54 0.71 18.19 -11.95
C TYR A 54 1.09 19.64 -11.75
N GLY A 55 0.72 20.17 -10.61
CA GLY A 55 1.09 21.54 -10.27
C GLY A 55 2.50 21.59 -9.68
N ASP A 56 2.90 22.77 -9.31
CA ASP A 56 4.22 22.95 -8.73
C ASP A 56 4.35 22.16 -7.44
N GLY A 57 5.43 21.41 -7.34
CA GLY A 57 5.67 20.61 -6.14
C GLY A 57 4.87 19.34 -6.09
N GLU A 58 4.11 19.03 -7.11
CA GLU A 58 3.32 17.81 -7.19
C GLU A 58 3.94 16.80 -8.12
N ASP A 59 3.63 15.55 -7.90
CA ASP A 59 4.04 14.47 -8.78
C ASP A 59 3.06 13.32 -8.65
N ILE A 60 3.39 12.19 -9.24
CA ILE A 60 2.46 11.07 -9.26
C ILE A 60 2.14 10.54 -7.86
N ASN A 61 3.04 10.74 -6.92
CA ASN A 61 2.85 10.28 -5.55
C ASN A 61 2.33 11.35 -4.61
N LYS A 62 2.33 12.59 -5.06
CA LYS A 62 1.88 13.69 -4.23
C LYS A 62 1.06 14.67 -5.07
N ASN A 63 -0.23 14.51 -5.01
CA ASN A 63 -1.16 15.35 -5.77
C ASN A 63 -2.51 15.31 -5.08
N PRO A 64 -3.47 16.12 -5.53
CA PRO A 64 -4.78 16.16 -4.85
C PRO A 64 -5.47 14.81 -4.70
N MET A 65 -5.30 13.92 -5.67
CA MET A 65 -5.95 12.61 -5.56
C MET A 65 -5.32 11.73 -4.51
N THR A 66 -3.99 11.72 -4.44
CA THR A 66 -3.32 10.91 -3.41
C THR A 66 -3.59 11.48 -2.02
N GLU A 67 -3.68 12.80 -1.92
CA GLU A 67 -3.98 13.42 -0.65
C GLU A 67 -5.41 13.12 -0.22
N LEU A 68 -6.35 13.18 -1.16
CA LEU A 68 -7.74 12.85 -0.87
C LEU A 68 -7.88 11.42 -0.39
N THR A 69 -7.19 10.51 -1.05
CA THR A 69 -7.24 9.09 -0.69
C THR A 69 -6.68 8.89 0.72
N ARG A 70 -5.61 9.57 1.02
CA ARG A 70 -5.01 9.48 2.34
C ARG A 70 -5.94 10.03 3.41
N GLU A 71 -6.51 11.19 3.17
CA GLU A 71 -7.37 11.83 4.14
C GLU A 71 -8.68 11.09 4.34
N SER A 72 -9.23 10.57 3.26
CA SER A 72 -10.52 9.90 3.33
C SER A 72 -10.45 8.47 3.79
N LEU A 73 -9.43 7.76 3.38
CA LEU A 73 -9.35 6.31 3.60
C LEU A 73 -8.18 5.88 4.46
N GLY A 74 -7.23 6.75 4.70
CA GLY A 74 -6.02 6.38 5.41
C GLY A 74 -5.13 5.48 4.57
N ILE A 75 -5.15 5.68 3.26
CA ILE A 75 -4.36 4.89 2.33
C ILE A 75 -3.37 5.80 1.61
N ASN A 76 -2.10 5.48 1.73
CA ASN A 76 -1.06 6.16 1.01
C ASN A 76 -0.80 5.36 -0.26
N MET A 77 -1.13 5.94 -1.41
CA MET A 77 -0.91 5.29 -2.70
C MET A 77 0.44 5.71 -3.23
N GLU A 78 1.30 4.76 -3.43
CA GLU A 78 2.67 5.05 -3.86
C GLU A 78 2.99 4.30 -5.14
N THR A 79 3.29 5.02 -6.22
CA THR A 79 3.66 4.41 -7.48
C THR A 79 5.14 4.07 -7.41
N THR A 80 5.45 2.79 -7.46
CA THR A 80 6.82 2.32 -7.37
C THR A 80 7.34 1.76 -8.68
N LEU A 81 6.45 1.47 -9.62
CA LEU A 81 6.83 0.98 -10.94
C LEU A 81 6.13 1.83 -11.97
N LEU A 82 6.89 2.69 -12.63
CA LEU A 82 6.32 3.66 -13.56
C LEU A 82 6.98 3.55 -14.92
N GLY A 83 6.17 3.45 -15.96
CA GLY A 83 6.66 3.48 -17.32
C GLY A 83 5.90 4.52 -18.11
N GLY A 84 6.60 5.28 -18.95
CA GLY A 84 5.99 6.34 -19.70
C GLY A 84 5.10 5.86 -20.84
N ASP A 85 5.37 4.67 -21.37
CA ASP A 85 4.55 4.08 -22.39
C ASP A 85 4.45 2.57 -22.14
N ALA A 86 3.66 1.90 -22.93
CA ALA A 86 3.39 0.48 -22.73
C ALA A 86 4.66 -0.37 -22.81
N SER A 87 5.51 -0.09 -23.77
CA SER A 87 6.72 -0.84 -23.95
C SER A 87 7.68 -0.65 -22.77
N ASN A 88 7.80 0.55 -22.30
CA ASN A 88 8.65 0.90 -21.19
C ASN A 88 8.16 0.24 -19.91
N TYR A 89 6.86 0.30 -19.69
CA TYR A 89 6.25 -0.30 -18.52
C TYR A 89 6.43 -1.81 -18.54
N GLU A 90 6.21 -2.44 -19.68
CA GLU A 90 6.35 -3.87 -19.82
C GLU A 90 7.77 -4.32 -19.52
N THR A 91 8.74 -3.58 -20.04
CA THR A 91 10.14 -3.91 -19.81
C THR A 91 10.48 -3.83 -18.31
N LYS A 92 10.04 -2.77 -17.67
CA LYS A 92 10.29 -2.61 -16.24
C LYS A 92 9.62 -3.71 -15.42
N LEU A 93 8.41 -4.07 -15.80
CA LEU A 93 7.69 -5.11 -15.11
C LEU A 93 8.38 -6.46 -15.25
N ARG A 94 8.86 -6.77 -16.45
CA ARG A 94 9.58 -8.01 -16.66
C ARG A 94 10.84 -8.07 -15.83
N LEU A 95 11.55 -6.97 -15.76
CA LEU A 95 12.76 -6.93 -14.95
C LEU A 95 12.45 -7.14 -13.48
N ALA A 96 11.39 -6.53 -13.01
CA ALA A 96 10.99 -6.70 -11.61
C ALA A 96 10.61 -8.14 -11.32
N LEU A 97 9.90 -8.78 -12.23
CA LEU A 97 9.49 -10.16 -12.05
C LEU A 97 10.69 -11.11 -12.03
N THR A 98 11.67 -10.86 -12.88
CA THR A 98 12.81 -11.76 -12.96
C THR A 98 13.80 -11.53 -11.83
N SER A 99 13.90 -10.33 -11.33
CA SER A 99 14.86 -10.04 -10.28
C SER A 99 14.31 -10.33 -8.89
N SER A 100 13.04 -10.65 -8.80
CA SER A 100 12.40 -10.88 -7.52
C SER A 100 12.46 -9.68 -6.62
N ASP A 101 12.56 -8.52 -7.20
CA ASP A 101 12.53 -7.29 -6.44
C ASP A 101 11.10 -6.99 -6.01
N ASP A 102 10.94 -5.94 -5.27
CA ASP A 102 9.64 -5.57 -4.77
C ASP A 102 8.68 -5.30 -5.90
N LEU A 103 7.70 -6.16 -6.02
CA LEU A 103 6.64 -5.95 -6.99
C LEU A 103 5.57 -5.08 -6.35
N PRO A 104 4.92 -4.24 -7.15
CA PRO A 104 3.83 -3.43 -6.60
C PRO A 104 2.67 -4.32 -6.20
N ASP A 105 1.87 -3.82 -5.28
CA ASP A 105 0.69 -4.56 -4.82
C ASP A 105 -0.38 -4.64 -5.90
N VAL A 106 -0.44 -3.61 -6.73
CA VAL A 106 -1.46 -3.54 -7.77
C VAL A 106 -0.84 -3.13 -9.09
#